data_483d30a455cc65e0ebded0f9f3b22852
#
_entry.id   483d30a455cc65e0ebded0f9f3b22852
#
_cell.length_a   1.000
_cell.length_b   1.000
_cell.length_c   1.000
_cell.angle_alpha   90.00
_cell.angle_beta   90.00
_cell.angle_gamma   90.00
#
_symmetry.space_group_name_H-M   'P 1'
#
loop_
_entity.id
_entity.type
_entity.pdbx_description
1 polymer ?
#
loop_
_entity_poly.entity_id
_entity_poly.type
_entity_poly.pdbx_seq_one_letter_code
_entity_poly.pdbx_strand_id
1 'polypeptide(L)'
;MRRVLPGALRTLYGACAMAAFSLMFLVATILALVVPRLDWRRRITHRLATLALPVFGLRVAVTGLENLPPANCVVIANHASYLDGIIMKAVLPPRFSFVIKREAASLPLAGFLLKRIGSEFVDRHSEGGRRRDALRVLRVAESGRALVFFPEGTFDAVPGLKRFHVGAFAAAVRGEMPVVPVVILGARRAMPGGAMLVRPGRIRVEILAPIDVPPSV
;
A
#
# COMPACT_ATOMS: atom_id res chain seq x y z
N MET A 1 13.80 11.22 28.08
CA MET A 1 12.44 11.04 28.65
C MET A 1 11.39 11.40 27.62
N ARG A 2 10.54 10.46 27.16
CA ARG A 2 9.38 10.77 26.30
C ARG A 2 8.24 11.20 27.21
N ARG A 3 7.80 12.45 27.15
CA ARG A 3 6.55 12.87 27.80
C ARG A 3 5.41 12.09 27.15
N VAL A 4 4.85 11.14 27.90
CA VAL A 4 3.63 10.42 27.49
C VAL A 4 2.48 11.41 27.65
N LEU A 5 1.86 11.81 26.55
CA LEU A 5 0.68 12.67 26.57
C LEU A 5 -0.42 12.03 27.44
N PRO A 6 -1.17 12.81 28.22
CA PRO A 6 -2.35 12.32 28.94
C PRO A 6 -3.29 11.58 27.98
N GLY A 7 -3.98 10.54 28.44
CA GLY A 7 -4.84 9.70 27.61
C GLY A 7 -5.85 10.50 26.80
N ALA A 8 -6.52 11.47 27.42
CA ALA A 8 -7.49 12.36 26.77
C ALA A 8 -6.89 13.16 25.60
N LEU A 9 -5.70 13.74 25.79
CA LEU A 9 -5.03 14.54 24.75
C LEU A 9 -4.60 13.64 23.58
N ARG A 10 -4.22 12.42 23.85
CA ARG A 10 -3.86 11.44 22.79
C ARG A 10 -5.08 11.00 21.99
N THR A 11 -6.22 10.81 22.63
CA THR A 11 -7.49 10.49 21.96
C THR A 11 -7.96 11.68 21.11
N LEU A 12 -7.91 12.89 21.65
CA LEU A 12 -8.28 14.11 20.91
C LEU A 12 -7.38 14.28 19.68
N TYR A 13 -6.07 14.14 19.84
CA TYR A 13 -5.14 14.19 18.70
C TYR A 13 -5.49 13.14 17.65
N GLY A 14 -5.71 11.90 18.05
CA GLY A 14 -6.07 10.81 17.14
C GLY A 14 -7.38 11.08 16.39
N ALA A 15 -8.38 11.63 17.07
CA ALA A 15 -9.66 12.01 16.47
C ALA A 15 -9.47 13.14 15.43
N CYS A 16 -8.72 14.19 15.78
CA CYS A 16 -8.40 15.30 14.86
C CYS A 16 -7.62 14.80 13.64
N ALA A 17 -6.63 13.93 13.84
CA ALA A 17 -5.85 13.36 12.75
C ALA A 17 -6.71 12.49 11.82
N MET A 18 -7.65 11.72 12.37
CA MET A 18 -8.59 10.93 11.57
C MET A 18 -9.58 11.82 10.81
N ALA A 19 -10.09 12.90 11.43
CA ALA A 19 -10.94 13.87 10.75
C ALA A 19 -10.21 14.56 9.59
N ALA A 20 -8.97 15.00 9.79
CA ALA A 20 -8.14 15.58 8.75
C ALA A 20 -7.86 14.57 7.62
N PHE A 21 -7.57 13.31 7.95
CA PHE A 21 -7.40 12.26 6.96
C PHE A 21 -8.68 12.00 6.17
N SER A 22 -9.84 11.95 6.83
CA SER A 22 -11.13 11.77 6.15
C SER A 22 -11.41 12.90 5.17
N LEU A 23 -11.08 14.15 5.53
CA LEU A 23 -11.17 15.29 4.62
C LEU A 23 -10.22 15.14 3.43
N MET A 24 -8.96 14.79 3.67
CA MET A 24 -7.97 14.56 2.60
C MET A 24 -8.41 13.41 1.68
N PHE A 25 -8.98 12.35 2.25
CA PHE A 25 -9.52 11.23 1.50
C PHE A 25 -10.72 11.63 0.63
N LEU A 26 -11.62 12.47 1.17
CA LEU A 26 -12.76 13.02 0.41
C LEU A 26 -12.26 13.89 -0.75
N VAL A 27 -11.30 14.78 -0.49
CA VAL A 27 -10.66 15.60 -1.53
C VAL A 27 -10.01 14.72 -2.61
N ALA A 28 -9.28 13.67 -2.22
CA ALA A 28 -8.70 12.72 -3.15
C ALA A 28 -9.77 12.05 -4.03
N THR A 29 -10.92 11.69 -3.43
CA THR A 29 -12.03 11.04 -4.12
C THR A 29 -12.69 11.98 -5.12
N ILE A 30 -12.94 13.24 -4.74
CA ILE A 30 -13.50 14.28 -5.63
C ILE A 30 -12.54 14.55 -6.79
N LEU A 31 -11.25 14.74 -6.49
CA LEU A 31 -10.24 14.95 -7.54
C LEU A 31 -10.10 13.72 -8.47
N ALA A 32 -10.21 12.51 -7.93
CA ALA A 32 -10.22 11.31 -8.75
C ALA A 32 -11.48 11.20 -9.64
N LEU A 33 -12.59 11.83 -9.27
CA LEU A 33 -13.80 11.91 -10.09
C LEU A 33 -13.59 12.83 -11.30
N VAL A 34 -13.08 14.06 -11.06
CA VAL A 34 -13.00 15.12 -12.08
C VAL A 34 -11.74 15.04 -12.94
N VAL A 35 -10.64 14.53 -12.43
CA VAL A 35 -9.38 14.42 -13.19
C VAL A 35 -9.44 13.23 -14.15
N PRO A 36 -9.35 13.43 -15.48
CA PRO A 36 -9.53 12.33 -16.45
C PRO A 36 -8.31 11.39 -16.53
N ARG A 37 -7.10 11.92 -16.36
CA ARG A 37 -5.84 11.18 -16.60
C ARG A 37 -5.38 10.41 -15.36
N LEU A 38 -5.09 9.11 -15.54
CA LEU A 38 -4.66 8.21 -14.47
C LEU A 38 -3.38 8.69 -13.76
N ASP A 39 -2.39 9.18 -14.53
CA ASP A 39 -1.12 9.63 -13.96
C ASP A 39 -1.30 10.81 -13.01
N TRP A 40 -2.17 11.75 -13.36
CA TRP A 40 -2.49 12.88 -12.49
C TRP A 40 -3.19 12.42 -11.19
N ARG A 41 -4.16 11.49 -11.29
CA ARG A 41 -4.82 10.92 -10.10
C ARG A 41 -3.80 10.24 -9.18
N ARG A 42 -2.86 9.47 -9.76
CA ARG A 42 -1.80 8.81 -9.01
C ARG A 42 -0.85 9.79 -8.32
N ARG A 43 -0.46 10.88 -9.02
CA ARG A 43 0.37 11.95 -8.44
C ARG A 43 -0.34 12.69 -7.32
N ILE A 44 -1.62 13.03 -7.49
CA ILE A 44 -2.43 13.70 -6.48
C ILE A 44 -2.55 12.82 -5.24
N THR A 45 -2.94 11.56 -5.40
CA THR A 45 -3.09 10.64 -4.27
C THR A 45 -1.76 10.30 -3.59
N HIS A 46 -0.65 10.27 -4.32
CA HIS A 46 0.70 10.17 -3.75
C HIS A 46 1.01 11.38 -2.85
N ARG A 47 0.81 12.60 -3.34
CA ARG A 47 1.03 13.83 -2.56
C ARG A 47 0.15 13.88 -1.30
N LEU A 48 -1.12 13.55 -1.44
CA LEU A 48 -2.04 13.50 -0.30
C LEU A 48 -1.63 12.43 0.72
N ALA A 49 -1.19 11.27 0.28
CA ALA A 49 -0.65 10.23 1.18
C ALA A 49 0.63 10.72 1.89
N THR A 50 1.52 11.42 1.19
CA THR A 50 2.73 12.00 1.79
C THR A 50 2.38 13.05 2.85
N LEU A 51 1.39 13.91 2.59
CA LEU A 51 0.90 14.91 3.55
C LEU A 51 0.15 14.28 4.74
N ALA A 52 -0.49 13.14 4.56
CA ALA A 52 -1.20 12.45 5.64
C ALA A 52 -0.25 11.90 6.72
N LEU A 53 0.97 11.52 6.36
CA LEU A 53 1.92 10.94 7.32
C LEU A 53 2.26 11.90 8.48
N PRO A 54 2.67 13.16 8.27
CA PRO A 54 2.90 14.11 9.37
C PRO A 54 1.60 14.48 10.11
N VAL A 55 0.43 14.52 9.44
CA VAL A 55 -0.87 14.71 10.10
C VAL A 55 -1.15 13.60 11.11
N PHE A 56 -0.76 12.38 10.81
CA PHE A 56 -0.79 11.25 11.75
C PHE A 56 0.33 11.28 12.80
N GLY A 57 1.21 12.28 12.78
CA GLY A 57 2.41 12.33 13.64
C GLY A 57 3.40 11.22 13.32
N LEU A 58 3.41 10.70 12.12
CA LEU A 58 4.30 9.64 11.68
C LEU A 58 5.56 10.26 11.05
N ARG A 59 6.70 9.93 11.61
CA ARG A 59 8.02 10.27 11.04
C ARG A 59 8.52 9.06 10.26
N VAL A 60 8.50 9.17 8.94
CA VAL A 60 8.91 8.07 8.05
C VAL A 60 10.34 8.31 7.60
N ALA A 61 11.22 7.37 7.93
CA ALA A 61 12.58 7.29 7.39
C ALA A 61 12.60 6.22 6.29
N VAL A 62 13.13 6.58 5.12
CA VAL A 62 13.22 5.68 3.96
C VAL A 62 14.68 5.48 3.63
N THR A 63 15.08 4.23 3.40
CA THR A 63 16.42 3.85 2.92
C THR A 63 16.29 2.94 1.71
N GLY A 64 17.28 2.94 0.84
CA GLY A 64 17.31 2.06 -0.34
C GLY A 64 16.43 2.52 -1.49
N LEU A 65 16.05 3.80 -1.58
CA LEU A 65 15.28 4.31 -2.73
C LEU A 65 16.03 4.11 -4.05
N GLU A 66 17.33 4.12 -4.02
CA GLU A 66 18.24 3.82 -5.12
C GLU A 66 18.12 2.37 -5.65
N ASN A 67 17.59 1.46 -4.84
CA ASN A 67 17.34 0.08 -5.23
C ASN A 67 16.07 -0.08 -6.09
N LEU A 68 15.25 0.96 -6.22
CA LEU A 68 14.10 0.90 -7.13
C LEU A 68 14.58 1.03 -8.57
N PRO A 69 14.41 0.00 -9.42
CA PRO A 69 14.80 0.09 -10.82
C PRO A 69 14.08 1.27 -11.52
N PRO A 70 14.74 1.95 -12.47
CA PRO A 70 14.07 2.95 -13.32
C PRO A 70 12.98 2.31 -14.16
N ALA A 71 13.19 1.07 -14.59
CA ALA A 71 12.20 0.23 -15.24
C ALA A 71 11.13 -0.26 -14.25
N ASN A 72 10.10 -0.92 -14.76
CA ASN A 72 9.04 -1.49 -13.92
C ASN A 72 9.54 -2.71 -13.14
N CYS A 73 8.99 -2.89 -11.96
CA CYS A 73 9.30 -3.99 -11.05
C CYS A 73 8.06 -4.40 -10.26
N VAL A 74 8.13 -5.54 -9.61
CA VAL A 74 7.16 -6.01 -8.64
C VAL A 74 7.70 -5.75 -7.24
N VAL A 75 7.07 -4.85 -6.52
CA VAL A 75 7.39 -4.58 -5.11
C VAL A 75 6.59 -5.54 -4.23
N ILE A 76 7.26 -6.18 -3.27
CA ILE A 76 6.65 -6.97 -2.22
C ILE A 76 6.95 -6.35 -0.86
N ALA A 77 5.95 -6.18 -0.01
CA ALA A 77 6.13 -5.62 1.34
C ALA A 77 5.45 -6.48 2.39
N ASN A 78 5.98 -6.48 3.62
CA ASN A 78 5.29 -7.07 4.76
C ASN A 78 4.03 -6.27 5.10
N HIS A 79 3.04 -6.95 5.69
CA HIS A 79 1.75 -6.34 6.02
C HIS A 79 1.45 -6.48 7.52
N ALA A 80 1.37 -5.37 8.23
CA ALA A 80 1.22 -5.35 9.67
C ALA A 80 0.20 -4.31 10.19
N SER A 81 -0.32 -3.45 9.29
CA SER A 81 -1.21 -2.34 9.64
C SER A 81 -2.02 -1.87 8.43
N TYR A 82 -3.17 -1.25 8.67
CA TYR A 82 -3.91 -0.50 7.64
C TYR A 82 -3.11 0.67 7.08
N LEU A 83 -2.14 1.19 7.85
CA LEU A 83 -1.27 2.28 7.41
C LEU A 83 -0.28 1.87 6.31
N ASP A 84 0.03 0.57 6.17
CA ASP A 84 1.05 0.11 5.21
C ASP A 84 0.72 0.54 3.79
N GLY A 85 -0.55 0.48 3.39
CA GLY A 85 -0.99 0.95 2.06
C GLY A 85 -0.76 2.45 1.86
N ILE A 86 -1.02 3.27 2.88
CA ILE A 86 -0.81 4.73 2.84
C ILE A 86 0.69 5.04 2.84
N ILE A 87 1.47 4.36 3.68
CA ILE A 87 2.92 4.50 3.76
C ILE A 87 3.56 4.17 2.39
N MET A 88 3.22 3.01 1.83
CA MET A 88 3.75 2.61 0.51
C MET A 88 3.30 3.56 -0.60
N LYS A 89 2.06 4.09 -0.54
CA LYS A 89 1.57 5.08 -1.50
C LYS A 89 2.33 6.41 -1.39
N ALA A 90 2.80 6.78 -0.20
CA ALA A 90 3.58 7.98 0.05
C ALA A 90 5.07 7.81 -0.31
N VAL A 91 5.62 6.61 -0.18
CA VAL A 91 7.05 6.33 -0.39
C VAL A 91 7.36 5.98 -1.83
N LEU A 92 6.55 5.14 -2.45
CA LEU A 92 6.80 4.68 -3.82
C LEU A 92 6.38 5.73 -4.88
N PRO A 93 7.10 5.82 -5.99
CA PRO A 93 6.71 6.66 -7.13
C PRO A 93 5.26 6.40 -7.58
N PRO A 94 4.59 7.41 -8.16
CA PRO A 94 3.16 7.28 -8.55
C PRO A 94 2.86 6.21 -9.60
N ARG A 95 3.88 5.69 -10.31
CA ARG A 95 3.72 4.66 -11.36
C ARG A 95 3.16 3.33 -10.83
N PHE A 96 3.34 3.04 -9.56
CA PHE A 96 2.95 1.76 -8.96
C PHE A 96 1.44 1.59 -8.82
N SER A 97 0.94 0.42 -9.24
CA SER A 97 -0.42 -0.07 -9.02
C SER A 97 -0.45 -1.06 -7.85
N PHE A 98 -1.38 -0.89 -6.94
CA PHE A 98 -1.52 -1.76 -5.77
C PHE A 98 -2.44 -2.94 -6.09
N VAL A 99 -2.02 -4.15 -5.71
CA VAL A 99 -2.87 -5.34 -5.78
C VAL A 99 -3.53 -5.55 -4.42
N ILE A 100 -4.85 -5.44 -4.38
CA ILE A 100 -5.65 -5.31 -3.17
C ILE A 100 -6.72 -6.42 -3.15
N LYS A 101 -7.14 -6.83 -1.96
CA LYS A 101 -8.24 -7.78 -1.82
C LYS A 101 -9.54 -7.22 -2.41
N ARG A 102 -10.35 -8.08 -3.06
CA ARG A 102 -11.59 -7.70 -3.77
C ARG A 102 -12.61 -6.99 -2.85
N GLU A 103 -12.67 -7.38 -1.58
CA GLU A 103 -13.60 -6.79 -0.62
C GLU A 103 -13.36 -5.28 -0.41
N ALA A 104 -12.14 -4.81 -0.63
CA ALA A 104 -11.86 -3.38 -0.59
C ALA A 104 -12.53 -2.61 -1.74
N ALA A 105 -12.88 -3.29 -2.84
CA ALA A 105 -13.56 -2.67 -3.97
C ALA A 105 -15.05 -2.37 -3.68
N SER A 106 -15.65 -3.04 -2.69
CA SER A 106 -17.04 -2.83 -2.25
C SER A 106 -17.19 -1.75 -1.17
N LEU A 107 -16.07 -1.29 -0.59
CA LEU A 107 -16.11 -0.19 0.39
C LEU A 107 -16.57 1.10 -0.28
N PRO A 108 -17.60 1.78 0.26
CA PRO A 108 -18.03 3.08 -0.24
C PRO A 108 -16.85 4.06 -0.33
N LEU A 109 -16.83 4.91 -1.34
CA LEU A 109 -15.77 5.90 -1.61
C LEU A 109 -14.36 5.29 -1.75
N ALA A 110 -13.92 4.45 -0.81
CA ALA A 110 -12.60 3.82 -0.86
C ALA A 110 -12.45 2.90 -2.08
N GLY A 111 -13.41 2.03 -2.32
CA GLY A 111 -13.43 1.17 -3.50
C GLY A 111 -13.44 1.98 -4.79
N PHE A 112 -14.22 3.07 -4.84
CA PHE A 112 -14.24 3.99 -5.97
C PHE A 112 -12.86 4.63 -6.19
N LEU A 113 -12.26 5.24 -5.17
CA LEU A 113 -10.95 5.87 -5.26
C LEU A 113 -9.88 4.87 -5.71
N LEU A 114 -9.83 3.70 -5.08
CA LEU A 114 -8.85 2.65 -5.41
C LEU A 114 -8.97 2.20 -6.88
N LYS A 115 -10.19 2.03 -7.40
CA LYS A 115 -10.42 1.74 -8.83
C LYS A 115 -9.94 2.88 -9.73
N ARG A 116 -10.24 4.13 -9.35
CA ARG A 116 -9.88 5.32 -10.15
C ARG A 116 -8.38 5.57 -10.22
N ILE A 117 -7.60 5.16 -9.23
CA ILE A 117 -6.13 5.25 -9.25
C ILE A 117 -5.45 4.02 -9.88
N GLY A 118 -6.23 3.09 -10.42
CA GLY A 118 -5.72 1.92 -11.16
C GLY A 118 -5.17 0.83 -10.27
N SER A 119 -5.76 0.61 -9.09
CA SER A 119 -5.48 -0.58 -8.28
C SER A 119 -6.11 -1.82 -8.91
N GLU A 120 -5.44 -2.96 -8.75
CA GLU A 120 -5.94 -4.27 -9.18
C GLU A 120 -6.56 -4.99 -7.98
N PHE A 121 -7.66 -5.72 -8.21
CA PHE A 121 -8.40 -6.40 -7.14
C PHE A 121 -8.35 -7.91 -7.34
N VAL A 122 -8.08 -8.64 -6.28
CA VAL A 122 -7.99 -10.11 -6.32
C VAL A 122 -8.97 -10.74 -5.34
N ASP A 123 -9.78 -11.66 -5.86
CA ASP A 123 -10.62 -12.54 -5.05
C ASP A 123 -9.74 -13.65 -4.44
N ARG A 124 -10.00 -13.96 -3.17
CA ARG A 124 -9.24 -14.99 -2.45
C ARG A 124 -10.15 -16.11 -1.92
N HIS A 125 -11.47 -15.96 -2.06
CA HIS A 125 -12.44 -16.85 -1.46
C HIS A 125 -13.02 -17.84 -2.46
N SER A 126 -13.39 -17.41 -3.67
CA SER A 126 -13.95 -18.28 -4.68
C SER A 126 -12.88 -18.80 -5.66
N GLU A 127 -12.91 -20.09 -6.00
CA GLU A 127 -11.93 -20.67 -6.94
C GLU A 127 -12.00 -20.04 -8.33
N GLY A 128 -13.20 -19.88 -8.87
CA GLY A 128 -13.41 -19.24 -10.17
C GLY A 128 -13.01 -17.75 -10.17
N GLY A 129 -13.24 -17.04 -9.06
CA GLY A 129 -12.83 -15.65 -8.87
C GLY A 129 -11.30 -15.52 -8.77
N ARG A 130 -10.65 -16.36 -7.96
CA ARG A 130 -9.19 -16.41 -7.82
C ARG A 130 -8.49 -16.57 -9.17
N ARG A 131 -8.92 -17.56 -9.97
CA ARG A 131 -8.31 -17.83 -11.28
C ARG A 131 -8.47 -16.65 -12.24
N ARG A 132 -9.67 -16.07 -12.35
CA ARG A 132 -9.93 -14.93 -13.23
C ARG A 132 -9.11 -13.70 -12.84
N ASP A 133 -9.06 -13.40 -11.54
CA ASP A 133 -8.34 -12.23 -11.03
C ASP A 133 -6.83 -12.42 -11.13
N ALA A 134 -6.33 -13.62 -10.84
CA ALA A 134 -4.92 -13.95 -11.06
C ALA A 134 -4.53 -13.75 -12.53
N LEU A 135 -5.29 -14.29 -13.47
CA LEU A 135 -5.02 -14.10 -14.90
C LEU A 135 -5.09 -12.63 -15.34
N ARG A 136 -5.96 -11.82 -14.72
CA ARG A 136 -6.00 -10.37 -14.98
C ARG A 136 -4.73 -9.68 -14.47
N VAL A 137 -4.29 -9.97 -13.25
CA VAL A 137 -3.08 -9.40 -12.67
C VAL A 137 -1.85 -9.82 -13.46
N LEU A 138 -1.78 -11.08 -13.93
CA LEU A 138 -0.70 -11.54 -14.79
C LEU A 138 -0.65 -10.77 -16.11
N ARG A 139 -1.79 -10.55 -16.77
CA ARG A 139 -1.85 -9.71 -17.99
C ARG A 139 -1.42 -8.26 -17.74
N VAL A 140 -1.73 -7.73 -16.56
CA VAL A 140 -1.27 -6.39 -16.15
C VAL A 140 0.25 -6.38 -15.98
N ALA A 141 0.84 -7.43 -15.40
CA ALA A 141 2.28 -7.60 -15.30
C ALA A 141 2.94 -7.74 -16.68
N GLU A 142 2.39 -8.56 -17.58
CA GLU A 142 2.82 -8.70 -18.97
C GLU A 142 2.83 -7.37 -19.74
N SER A 143 1.91 -6.46 -19.44
CA SER A 143 1.91 -5.11 -20.03
C SER A 143 3.02 -4.20 -19.48
N GLY A 144 3.92 -4.73 -18.65
CA GLY A 144 5.06 -4.01 -18.07
C GLY A 144 4.65 -3.02 -16.98
N ARG A 145 3.50 -3.19 -16.32
CA ARG A 145 3.06 -2.26 -15.27
C ARG A 145 3.71 -2.58 -13.92
N ALA A 146 4.27 -1.58 -13.26
CA ALA A 146 4.82 -1.72 -11.92
C ALA A 146 3.72 -2.05 -10.89
N LEU A 147 3.92 -3.09 -10.08
CA LEU A 147 2.94 -3.61 -9.15
C LEU A 147 3.47 -3.62 -7.72
N VAL A 148 2.57 -3.44 -6.76
CA VAL A 148 2.85 -3.58 -5.32
C VAL A 148 1.94 -4.64 -4.73
N PHE A 149 2.55 -5.58 -4.02
CA PHE A 149 1.85 -6.64 -3.31
C PHE A 149 2.20 -6.63 -1.82
N PHE A 150 1.22 -7.01 -1.02
CA PHE A 150 1.42 -7.52 0.31
C PHE A 150 1.19 -9.04 0.26
N PRO A 151 2.26 -9.85 0.05
CA PRO A 151 2.10 -11.26 -0.28
C PRO A 151 1.53 -12.10 0.87
N GLU A 152 1.54 -11.58 2.09
CA GLU A 152 0.86 -12.18 3.25
C GLU A 152 -0.66 -12.18 3.11
N GLY A 153 -1.18 -11.28 2.29
CA GLY A 153 -2.60 -11.21 1.96
C GLY A 153 -3.48 -10.57 3.02
N THR A 154 -3.13 -10.66 4.27
CA THR A 154 -3.80 -10.05 5.42
C THR A 154 -2.83 -9.92 6.56
N PHE A 155 -3.17 -9.11 7.55
CA PHE A 155 -2.45 -9.03 8.80
C PHE A 155 -3.39 -9.28 9.98
N ASP A 156 -2.83 -9.69 11.10
CA ASP A 156 -3.54 -9.89 12.36
C ASP A 156 -2.77 -9.26 13.53
N ALA A 157 -3.29 -9.49 14.75
CA ALA A 157 -2.71 -8.92 15.96
C ALA A 157 -1.36 -9.58 16.32
N VAL A 158 -1.11 -10.81 15.86
CA VAL A 158 0.10 -11.57 16.22
C VAL A 158 1.29 -11.06 15.40
N PRO A 159 2.42 -10.69 16.03
CA PRO A 159 3.64 -10.32 15.31
C PRO A 159 4.22 -11.51 14.55
N GLY A 160 4.85 -11.23 13.40
CA GLY A 160 5.53 -12.21 12.57
C GLY A 160 5.15 -12.08 11.10
N LEU A 161 5.92 -12.69 10.23
CA LEU A 161 5.61 -12.84 8.82
C LEU A 161 4.68 -14.05 8.62
N LYS A 162 3.67 -13.86 7.79
CA LYS A 162 2.81 -14.95 7.33
C LYS A 162 3.38 -15.62 6.10
N ARG A 163 2.83 -16.79 5.77
CA ARG A 163 3.12 -17.47 4.52
C ARG A 163 2.79 -16.55 3.34
N PHE A 164 3.71 -16.44 2.40
CA PHE A 164 3.54 -15.66 1.20
C PHE A 164 2.72 -16.40 0.15
N HIS A 165 1.77 -15.72 -0.43
CA HIS A 165 1.05 -16.19 -1.61
C HIS A 165 1.90 -16.01 -2.86
N VAL A 166 1.86 -17.00 -3.74
CA VAL A 166 2.69 -17.05 -4.96
C VAL A 166 2.36 -15.98 -6.01
N GLY A 167 1.22 -15.32 -5.91
CA GLY A 167 0.70 -14.40 -6.93
C GLY A 167 1.64 -13.24 -7.28
N ALA A 168 2.39 -12.69 -6.31
CA ALA A 168 3.37 -11.64 -6.56
C ALA A 168 4.55 -12.14 -7.39
N PHE A 169 5.05 -13.33 -7.06
CA PHE A 169 6.18 -13.96 -7.76
C PHE A 169 5.79 -14.40 -9.16
N ALA A 170 4.59 -14.99 -9.31
CA ALA A 170 4.06 -15.35 -10.61
C ALA A 170 3.89 -14.11 -11.52
N ALA A 171 3.47 -12.96 -10.98
CA ALA A 171 3.38 -11.71 -11.71
C ALA A 171 4.76 -11.19 -12.13
N ALA A 172 5.78 -11.32 -11.27
CA ALA A 172 7.16 -10.94 -11.58
C ALA A 172 7.74 -11.78 -12.73
N VAL A 173 7.60 -13.11 -12.63
CA VAL A 173 8.05 -14.03 -13.69
C VAL A 173 7.33 -13.74 -15.01
N ARG A 174 5.99 -13.61 -14.97
CA ARG A 174 5.20 -13.40 -16.17
C ARG A 174 5.47 -12.05 -16.85
N GLY A 175 5.81 -11.03 -16.08
CA GLY A 175 6.16 -9.69 -16.57
C GLY A 175 7.66 -9.51 -16.84
N GLU A 176 8.48 -10.53 -16.61
CA GLU A 176 9.95 -10.45 -16.70
C GLU A 176 10.50 -9.26 -15.90
N MET A 177 9.91 -9.03 -14.72
CA MET A 177 10.22 -7.90 -13.86
C MET A 177 10.95 -8.36 -12.60
N PRO A 178 12.00 -7.64 -12.15
CA PRO A 178 12.65 -7.96 -10.88
C PRO A 178 11.67 -7.77 -9.71
N VAL A 179 11.86 -8.55 -8.66
CA VAL A 179 11.16 -8.42 -7.39
C VAL A 179 11.95 -7.54 -6.46
N VAL A 180 11.34 -6.48 -5.94
CA VAL A 180 11.96 -5.57 -4.98
C VAL A 180 11.32 -5.77 -3.61
N PRO A 181 12.02 -6.39 -2.65
CA PRO A 181 11.51 -6.54 -1.28
C PRO A 181 11.55 -5.21 -0.54
N VAL A 182 10.50 -4.93 0.24
CA VAL A 182 10.41 -3.75 1.09
C VAL A 182 10.00 -4.16 2.50
N VAL A 183 10.68 -3.62 3.50
CA VAL A 183 10.38 -3.88 4.91
C VAL A 183 9.80 -2.63 5.55
N ILE A 184 8.60 -2.75 6.13
CA ILE A 184 7.93 -1.68 6.86
C ILE A 184 7.99 -2.01 8.35
N LEU A 185 8.65 -1.14 9.13
CA LEU A 185 8.80 -1.28 10.57
C LEU A 185 8.08 -0.15 11.30
N GLY A 186 7.41 -0.46 12.39
CA GLY A 186 6.76 0.52 13.25
C GLY A 186 5.26 0.75 12.97
N ALA A 187 4.75 0.40 11.80
CA ALA A 187 3.35 0.62 11.41
C ALA A 187 2.36 -0.07 12.36
N ARG A 188 2.63 -1.30 12.78
CA ARG A 188 1.81 -2.03 13.77
C ARG A 188 1.69 -1.27 15.10
N ARG A 189 2.76 -0.60 15.58
CA ARG A 189 2.70 0.18 16.83
C ARG A 189 1.87 1.44 16.65
N ALA A 190 1.92 2.04 15.47
CA ALA A 190 1.17 3.25 15.16
C ALA A 190 -0.33 2.95 15.01
N MET A 191 -0.68 1.83 14.37
CA MET A 191 -2.09 1.43 14.18
C MET A 191 -2.16 -0.10 14.10
N PRO A 192 -2.24 -0.81 15.23
CA PRO A 192 -2.40 -2.26 15.24
C PRO A 192 -3.74 -2.68 14.64
N GLY A 193 -3.86 -3.96 14.26
CA GLY A 193 -5.12 -4.52 13.79
C GLY A 193 -6.24 -4.29 14.80
N GLY A 194 -7.42 -3.86 14.31
CA GLY A 194 -8.57 -3.51 15.15
C GLY A 194 -8.54 -2.12 15.78
N ALA A 195 -7.41 -1.38 15.71
CA ALA A 195 -7.36 0.00 16.18
C ALA A 195 -8.04 0.95 15.19
N MET A 196 -8.80 1.91 15.72
CA MET A 196 -9.44 2.95 14.92
C MET A 196 -8.67 4.29 14.91
N LEU A 197 -7.76 4.49 15.85
CA LEU A 197 -7.01 5.73 15.98
C LEU A 197 -5.52 5.49 15.76
N VAL A 198 -4.91 6.37 14.97
CA VAL A 198 -3.47 6.37 14.74
C VAL A 198 -2.74 6.97 15.95
N ARG A 199 -1.64 6.35 16.32
CA ARG A 199 -0.72 6.84 17.37
C ARG A 199 0.52 7.41 16.71
N PRO A 200 0.96 8.62 17.08
CA PRO A 200 2.21 9.18 16.59
C PRO A 200 3.39 8.22 16.81
N GLY A 201 4.27 8.16 15.83
CA GLY A 201 5.38 7.22 15.91
C GLY A 201 6.45 7.38 14.84
N ARG A 202 7.44 6.50 14.90
CA ARG A 202 8.50 6.40 13.89
C ARG A 202 8.23 5.17 13.03
N ILE A 203 8.26 5.37 11.74
CA ILE A 203 8.17 4.34 10.72
C ILE A 203 9.52 4.29 10.01
N ARG A 204 10.01 3.08 9.73
CA ARG A 204 11.15 2.87 8.86
C ARG A 204 10.69 2.04 7.68
N VAL A 205 11.05 2.46 6.49
CA VAL A 205 10.84 1.73 5.25
C VAL A 205 12.20 1.46 4.64
N GLU A 206 12.53 0.19 4.47
CA GLU A 206 13.79 -0.27 3.89
C GLU A 206 13.48 -0.96 2.56
N ILE A 207 13.98 -0.41 1.47
CA ILE A 207 13.86 -0.98 0.13
C ILE A 207 15.15 -1.76 -0.12
N LEU A 208 15.02 -3.07 -0.26
CA LEU A 208 16.15 -3.97 -0.44
C LEU A 208 16.55 -4.07 -1.92
N ALA A 209 17.73 -4.64 -2.16
CA ALA A 209 18.21 -4.87 -3.53
C ALA A 209 17.20 -5.70 -4.34
N PRO A 210 17.04 -5.40 -5.64
CA PRO A 210 16.20 -6.18 -6.53
C PRO A 210 16.67 -7.62 -6.63
N ILE A 211 15.74 -8.54 -6.76
CA ILE A 211 15.97 -9.95 -7.02
C ILE A 211 15.49 -10.21 -8.45
N ASP A 212 16.42 -10.59 -9.32
CA ASP A 212 16.09 -10.93 -10.68
C ASP A 212 15.27 -12.22 -10.74
N VAL A 213 14.34 -12.29 -11.68
CA VAL A 213 13.58 -13.50 -11.95
C VAL A 213 14.18 -14.23 -13.14
N PRO A 214 14.19 -15.59 -13.13
CA PRO A 214 14.64 -16.34 -14.28
C PRO A 214 13.73 -16.01 -15.49
N PRO A 215 14.29 -16.03 -16.71
CA PRO A 215 13.48 -15.86 -17.91
C PRO A 215 12.37 -16.91 -17.95
N SER A 216 11.20 -16.51 -18.43
CA SER A 216 10.09 -17.45 -18.65
C SER A 216 10.49 -18.44 -19.74
N VAL A 217 10.56 -19.73 -19.38
CA VAL A 217 10.76 -20.83 -20.34
C VAL A 217 9.52 -21.03 -21.18
#